data_0b2a62b6d25db61be7292e2b04f2c369
#
_entry.id   0b2a62b6d25db61be7292e2b04f2c369
#
_cell.length_a   1.000
_cell.length_b   1.000
_cell.length_c   1.000
_cell.angle_alpha   90.00
_cell.angle_beta   90.00
_cell.angle_gamma   90.00
#
_symmetry.space_group_name_H-M   'P 1'
#
loop_
_entity.id
_entity.type
_entity.pdbx_description
1 polymer ?
#
loop_
_entity_poly.entity_id
_entity_poly.type
_entity_poly.pdbx_seq_one_letter_code
_entity_poly.pdbx_strand_id
1 'polypeptide(L)'
;MYSYEAIVRYSETGGNKISNMATIANYFQDCAILQSEEVGIGLDYLAEHHRAWFLVSWQIEVVRYPAMGEKIKVRTWAYDFKASLGFRNIDILDENGERIVKAASIWSYMDTERLRPVKIDKEVSDAYPMEPAIDMEYAPRKVKLLGDAETIDTRKVMSYQIDSNNH
;
A
#
# COMPACT_ATOMS: atom_id res chain seq x y z
N MET A 1 8.78 -9.93 7.46
CA MET A 1 8.91 -8.49 7.01
C MET A 1 9.69 -8.44 5.71
N TYR A 2 9.22 -7.67 4.73
CA TYR A 2 9.95 -7.34 3.50
C TYR A 2 10.49 -5.91 3.59
N SER A 3 11.59 -5.63 2.93
CA SER A 3 12.11 -4.26 2.82
C SER A 3 12.97 -4.06 1.59
N TYR A 4 12.97 -2.83 1.07
CA TYR A 4 13.93 -2.40 0.06
C TYR A 4 14.48 -1.00 0.38
N GLU A 5 15.65 -0.69 -0.16
CA GLU A 5 16.28 0.62 -0.04
C GLU A 5 16.06 1.42 -1.33
N ALA A 6 15.82 2.71 -1.19
CA ALA A 6 15.64 3.64 -2.31
C ALA A 6 16.35 4.96 -2.03
N ILE A 7 16.60 5.70 -3.11
CA ILE A 7 17.01 7.11 -3.06
C ILE A 7 15.87 7.91 -3.66
N VAL A 8 15.37 8.92 -2.95
CA VAL A 8 14.30 9.79 -3.42
C VAL A 8 14.74 10.52 -4.68
N ARG A 9 14.07 10.26 -5.81
CA ARG A 9 14.45 10.75 -7.13
C ARG A 9 13.87 12.14 -7.40
N TYR A 10 14.45 12.87 -8.35
CA TYR A 10 13.95 14.15 -8.83
C TYR A 10 12.48 14.10 -9.26
N SER A 11 12.08 13.05 -10.00
CA SER A 11 10.71 12.84 -10.47
C SER A 11 9.67 12.54 -9.36
N GLU A 12 10.12 12.30 -8.14
CA GLU A 12 9.32 11.94 -6.97
C GLU A 12 9.11 13.12 -6.02
N THR A 13 9.58 14.30 -6.41
CA THR A 13 9.53 15.52 -5.58
C THR A 13 8.84 16.68 -6.29
N GLY A 14 8.24 17.55 -5.50
CA GLY A 14 7.71 18.82 -6.00
C GLY A 14 8.78 19.92 -6.17
N GLY A 15 8.33 21.12 -6.49
CA GLY A 15 9.23 22.28 -6.69
C GLY A 15 10.05 22.67 -5.46
N ASN A 16 9.65 22.25 -4.27
CA ASN A 16 10.38 22.41 -3.00
C ASN A 16 11.44 21.33 -2.75
N LYS A 17 11.64 20.38 -3.70
CA LYS A 17 12.53 19.21 -3.60
C LYS A 17 12.16 18.24 -2.47
N ILE A 18 10.91 18.24 -2.04
CA ILE A 18 10.37 17.33 -1.02
C ILE A 18 9.34 16.41 -1.71
N SER A 19 9.32 15.15 -1.32
CA SER A 19 8.31 14.19 -1.80
C SER A 19 6.90 14.62 -1.33
N ASN A 20 5.89 13.98 -1.88
CA ASN A 20 4.49 14.24 -1.54
C ASN A 20 3.74 12.95 -1.21
N MET A 21 2.46 13.06 -0.85
CA MET A 21 1.63 11.92 -0.48
C MET A 21 1.53 10.87 -1.60
N ALA A 22 1.46 11.29 -2.88
CA ALA A 22 1.40 10.35 -4.00
C ALA A 22 2.69 9.53 -4.11
N THR A 23 3.86 10.15 -3.92
CA THR A 23 5.15 9.47 -3.87
C THR A 23 5.20 8.44 -2.72
N ILE A 24 4.73 8.82 -1.52
CA ILE A 24 4.67 7.89 -0.38
C ILE A 24 3.77 6.69 -0.70
N ALA A 25 2.59 6.94 -1.28
CA ALA A 25 1.67 5.88 -1.68
C ALA A 25 2.29 4.93 -2.71
N ASN A 26 3.06 5.45 -3.68
CA ASN A 26 3.77 4.63 -4.68
C ASN A 26 4.82 3.74 -4.01
N TYR A 27 5.66 4.27 -3.12
CA TYR A 27 6.62 3.45 -2.37
C TYR A 27 5.95 2.34 -1.58
N PHE A 28 4.80 2.61 -1.00
CA PHE A 28 4.03 1.62 -0.25
C PHE A 28 3.41 0.55 -1.14
N GLN A 29 2.86 0.96 -2.28
CA GLN A 29 2.30 0.04 -3.27
C GLN A 29 3.39 -0.89 -3.81
N ASP A 30 4.53 -0.33 -4.22
CA ASP A 30 5.67 -1.10 -4.73
C ASP A 30 6.16 -2.10 -3.68
N CYS A 31 6.31 -1.65 -2.42
CA CYS A 31 6.77 -2.51 -1.34
C CYS A 31 5.81 -3.68 -1.07
N ALA A 32 4.50 -3.44 -1.15
CA ALA A 32 3.49 -4.47 -0.95
C ALA A 32 3.49 -5.50 -2.08
N ILE A 33 3.61 -5.06 -3.34
CA ILE A 33 3.68 -5.93 -4.51
C ILE A 33 4.96 -6.76 -4.49
N LEU A 34 6.12 -6.12 -4.25
CA LEU A 34 7.40 -6.82 -4.21
C LEU A 34 7.46 -7.87 -3.11
N GLN A 35 6.83 -7.63 -1.94
CA GLN A 35 6.69 -8.68 -0.93
C GLN A 35 5.85 -9.85 -1.44
N SER A 36 4.76 -9.59 -2.16
CA SER A 36 3.90 -10.65 -2.69
C SER A 36 4.65 -11.50 -3.72
N GLU A 37 5.47 -10.88 -4.56
CA GLU A 37 6.36 -11.60 -5.48
C GLU A 37 7.39 -12.46 -4.72
N GLU A 38 8.03 -11.91 -3.69
CA GLU A 38 9.04 -12.63 -2.90
C GLU A 38 8.47 -13.87 -2.21
N VAL A 39 7.23 -13.80 -1.72
CA VAL A 39 6.58 -14.95 -1.06
C VAL A 39 5.86 -15.91 -2.03
N GLY A 40 6.00 -15.68 -3.34
CA GLY A 40 5.41 -16.55 -4.38
C GLY A 40 3.90 -16.36 -4.61
N ILE A 41 3.31 -15.31 -4.04
CA ILE A 41 1.88 -14.95 -4.21
C ILE A 41 1.79 -13.63 -5.01
N GLY A 42 2.61 -13.53 -6.03
CA GLY A 42 2.72 -12.36 -6.88
C GLY A 42 1.59 -12.22 -7.90
N LEU A 43 1.74 -11.25 -8.80
CA LEU A 43 0.69 -10.91 -9.77
C LEU A 43 0.32 -12.08 -10.69
N ASP A 44 1.31 -12.85 -11.16
CA ASP A 44 1.08 -13.99 -12.04
C ASP A 44 0.32 -15.11 -11.31
N TYR A 45 0.76 -15.46 -10.09
CA TYR A 45 0.05 -16.43 -9.24
C TYR A 45 -1.40 -16.02 -9.03
N LEU A 46 -1.65 -14.77 -8.66
CA LEU A 46 -2.99 -14.26 -8.42
C LEU A 46 -3.86 -14.30 -9.68
N ALA A 47 -3.29 -13.93 -10.83
CA ALA A 47 -3.99 -13.97 -12.11
C ALA A 47 -4.37 -15.40 -12.53
N GLU A 48 -3.46 -16.38 -12.40
CA GLU A 48 -3.69 -17.79 -12.70
C GLU A 48 -4.81 -18.40 -11.82
N HIS A 49 -4.94 -17.92 -10.58
CA HIS A 49 -5.97 -18.38 -9.64
C HIS A 49 -7.25 -17.54 -9.68
N HIS A 50 -7.38 -16.59 -10.61
CA HIS A 50 -8.49 -15.63 -10.70
C HIS A 50 -8.71 -14.87 -9.38
N ARG A 51 -7.60 -14.38 -8.80
CA ARG A 51 -7.59 -13.63 -7.55
C ARG A 51 -6.89 -12.29 -7.72
N ALA A 52 -7.24 -11.34 -6.84
CA ALA A 52 -6.53 -10.08 -6.72
C ALA A 52 -6.67 -9.50 -5.31
N TRP A 53 -5.68 -8.71 -4.90
CA TRP A 53 -5.77 -7.87 -3.74
C TRP A 53 -6.21 -6.46 -4.12
N PHE A 54 -7.37 -6.03 -3.61
CA PHE A 54 -7.83 -4.65 -3.77
C PHE A 54 -7.64 -3.86 -2.50
N LEU A 55 -6.96 -2.73 -2.62
CA LEU A 55 -6.79 -1.79 -1.53
C LEU A 55 -8.15 -1.20 -1.13
N VAL A 56 -8.50 -1.33 0.14
CA VAL A 56 -9.77 -0.84 0.70
C VAL A 56 -9.59 0.49 1.40
N SER A 57 -8.50 0.61 2.17
CA SER A 57 -8.22 1.84 2.92
C SER A 57 -6.74 1.94 3.28
N TRP A 58 -6.30 3.18 3.38
CA TRP A 58 -5.00 3.58 3.93
C TRP A 58 -5.21 4.53 5.09
N GLN A 59 -4.42 4.34 6.12
CA GLN A 59 -4.14 5.33 7.15
C GLN A 59 -2.64 5.60 7.11
N ILE A 60 -2.26 6.82 6.82
CA ILE A 60 -0.84 7.22 6.68
C ILE A 60 -0.57 8.36 7.64
N GLU A 61 0.43 8.18 8.52
CA GLU A 61 0.93 9.19 9.42
C GLU A 61 2.33 9.61 8.97
N VAL A 62 2.48 10.88 8.61
CA VAL A 62 3.73 11.46 8.13
C VAL A 62 4.32 12.35 9.21
N VAL A 63 5.48 11.96 9.74
CA VAL A 63 6.28 12.81 10.64
C VAL A 63 6.98 13.88 9.82
N ARG A 64 7.61 13.46 8.71
CA ARG A 64 8.17 14.35 7.69
C ARG A 64 8.21 13.63 6.34
N TYR A 65 8.17 14.40 5.27
CA TYR A 65 8.41 13.88 3.92
C TYR A 65 9.92 13.83 3.64
N PRO A 66 10.43 12.75 3.03
CA PRO A 66 11.82 12.66 2.62
C PRO A 66 12.12 13.62 1.46
N ALA A 67 13.35 14.14 1.43
CA ALA A 67 13.82 15.09 0.45
C ALA A 67 14.51 14.41 -0.75
N MET A 68 14.64 15.12 -1.87
CA MET A 68 15.39 14.66 -3.03
C MET A 68 16.83 14.27 -2.66
N GLY A 69 17.25 13.08 -3.09
CA GLY A 69 18.58 12.53 -2.82
C GLY A 69 18.69 11.81 -1.47
N GLU A 70 17.67 11.88 -0.62
CA GLU A 70 17.66 11.20 0.67
C GLU A 70 17.57 9.68 0.47
N LYS A 71 18.37 8.92 1.22
CA LYS A 71 18.30 7.46 1.28
C LYS A 71 17.22 7.07 2.27
N ILE A 72 16.34 6.18 1.84
CA ILE A 72 15.23 5.68 2.65
C ILE A 72 15.20 4.16 2.60
N LYS A 73 14.64 3.56 3.65
CA LYS A 73 14.29 2.14 3.69
C LYS A 73 12.79 2.01 3.86
N VAL A 74 12.14 1.38 2.89
CA VAL A 74 10.69 1.09 2.92
C VAL A 74 10.51 -0.33 3.39
N ARG A 75 9.62 -0.56 4.39
CA ARG A 75 9.36 -1.88 4.95
C ARG A 75 7.88 -2.18 4.99
N THR A 76 7.52 -3.46 4.86
CA THR A 76 6.12 -3.91 4.94
C THR A 76 5.99 -5.31 5.53
N TRP A 77 4.87 -5.57 6.20
CA TRP A 77 4.52 -6.89 6.73
C TRP A 77 3.01 -7.03 6.95
N ALA A 78 2.51 -8.25 6.83
CA ALA A 78 1.17 -8.58 7.28
C ALA A 78 1.15 -8.70 8.80
N TYR A 79 0.09 -8.19 9.43
CA TYR A 79 -0.10 -8.36 10.87
C TYR A 79 -1.39 -9.09 11.24
N ASP A 80 -2.33 -9.23 10.32
CA ASP A 80 -3.56 -9.98 10.55
C ASP A 80 -4.25 -10.37 9.23
N PHE A 81 -5.03 -11.45 9.26
CA PHE A 81 -5.93 -11.86 8.19
C PHE A 81 -7.29 -12.24 8.78
N LYS A 82 -8.38 -11.65 8.26
CA LYS A 82 -9.75 -11.93 8.71
C LYS A 82 -10.70 -12.12 7.54
N ALA A 83 -11.21 -13.31 7.37
CA ALA A 83 -12.15 -13.68 6.30
C ALA A 83 -11.56 -13.33 4.91
N SER A 84 -12.03 -12.27 4.27
CA SER A 84 -11.52 -11.77 2.98
C SER A 84 -10.57 -10.57 3.11
N LEU A 85 -10.21 -10.18 4.32
CA LEU A 85 -9.39 -8.99 4.55
C LEU A 85 -7.99 -9.35 5.03
N GLY A 86 -6.98 -8.76 4.39
CA GLY A 86 -5.61 -8.72 4.85
C GLY A 86 -5.29 -7.36 5.45
N PHE A 87 -4.56 -7.36 6.55
CA PHE A 87 -4.14 -6.17 7.29
C PHE A 87 -2.62 -6.07 7.25
N ARG A 88 -2.10 -4.91 6.84
CA ARG A 88 -0.68 -4.71 6.59
C ARG A 88 -0.22 -3.40 7.19
N ASN A 89 0.96 -3.43 7.79
CA ASN A 89 1.70 -2.22 8.13
C ASN A 89 2.81 -1.97 7.13
N ILE A 90 3.11 -0.69 6.94
CA ILE A 90 4.19 -0.22 6.08
C ILE A 90 4.84 0.98 6.76
N ASP A 91 6.15 1.10 6.68
CA ASP A 91 6.84 2.29 7.17
C ASP A 91 8.01 2.69 6.26
N ILE A 92 8.45 3.93 6.43
CA ILE A 92 9.67 4.46 5.83
C ILE A 92 10.60 4.89 6.95
N LEU A 93 11.83 4.39 6.89
CA LEU A 93 12.93 4.83 7.75
C LEU A 93 13.88 5.71 6.93
N ASP A 94 14.48 6.68 7.57
CA ASP A 94 15.60 7.44 7.02
C ASP A 94 16.94 6.69 7.17
N GLU A 95 18.03 7.30 6.74
CA GLU A 95 19.38 6.72 6.80
C GLU A 95 19.90 6.49 8.24
N ASN A 96 19.31 7.16 9.23
CA ASN A 96 19.62 6.96 10.65
C ASN A 96 18.77 5.83 11.28
N GLY A 97 17.84 5.25 10.51
CA GLY A 97 16.89 4.26 10.98
C GLY A 97 15.69 4.85 11.73
N GLU A 98 15.49 6.17 11.68
CA GLU A 98 14.33 6.82 12.28
C GLU A 98 13.09 6.67 11.39
N ARG A 99 11.95 6.34 12.00
CA ARG A 99 10.68 6.21 11.28
C ARG A 99 10.12 7.59 10.94
N ILE A 100 10.11 7.93 9.66
CA ILE A 100 9.61 9.21 9.15
C ILE A 100 8.18 9.14 8.60
N VAL A 101 7.71 7.93 8.21
CA VAL A 101 6.33 7.67 7.82
C VAL A 101 5.92 6.30 8.36
N LYS A 102 4.67 6.16 8.84
CA LYS A 102 4.06 4.86 9.16
C LYS A 102 2.66 4.78 8.60
N ALA A 103 2.23 3.57 8.28
CA ALA A 103 0.92 3.35 7.70
C ALA A 103 0.31 2.00 8.10
N ALA A 104 -1.02 1.98 8.07
CA ALA A 104 -1.83 0.79 8.09
C ALA A 104 -2.67 0.73 6.82
N SER A 105 -2.78 -0.43 6.22
CA SER A 105 -3.60 -0.67 5.04
C SER A 105 -4.47 -1.90 5.20
N ILE A 106 -5.64 -1.86 4.59
CA ILE A 106 -6.60 -2.97 4.55
C ILE A 106 -6.83 -3.34 3.10
N TRP A 107 -6.69 -4.63 2.81
CA TRP A 107 -6.81 -5.20 1.46
C TRP A 107 -7.92 -6.21 1.43
N SER A 108 -8.72 -6.20 0.37
CA SER A 108 -9.75 -7.21 0.13
C SER A 108 -9.25 -8.25 -0.87
N TYR A 109 -9.34 -9.52 -0.49
CA TYR A 109 -9.06 -10.63 -1.39
C TYR A 109 -10.28 -10.92 -2.24
N MET A 110 -10.13 -10.77 -3.55
CA MET A 110 -11.22 -10.75 -4.51
C MET A 110 -11.13 -11.94 -5.48
N ASP A 111 -12.27 -12.48 -5.82
CA ASP A 111 -12.46 -13.31 -7.01
C ASP A 111 -12.67 -12.37 -8.21
N THR A 112 -11.77 -12.42 -9.19
CA THR A 112 -11.77 -11.51 -10.35
C THR A 112 -12.79 -11.90 -11.42
N GLU A 113 -13.28 -13.14 -11.44
CA GLU A 113 -14.35 -13.56 -12.36
C GLU A 113 -15.72 -13.14 -11.84
N ARG A 114 -15.96 -13.34 -10.51
CA ARG A 114 -17.23 -13.03 -9.87
C ARG A 114 -17.32 -11.63 -9.30
N LEU A 115 -16.22 -10.88 -9.33
CA LEU A 115 -16.08 -9.51 -8.82
C LEU A 115 -16.61 -9.34 -7.39
N ARG A 116 -16.26 -10.27 -6.51
CA ARG A 116 -16.69 -10.25 -5.10
C ARG A 116 -15.56 -10.67 -4.15
N PRO A 117 -15.59 -10.19 -2.89
CA PRO A 117 -14.69 -10.67 -1.86
C PRO A 117 -14.87 -12.16 -1.61
N VAL A 118 -13.76 -12.87 -1.44
CA VAL A 118 -13.74 -14.30 -1.08
C VAL A 118 -12.83 -14.51 0.13
N LYS A 119 -13.06 -15.61 0.84
CA LYS A 119 -12.20 -15.99 1.96
C LYS A 119 -10.78 -16.20 1.44
N ILE A 120 -9.80 -15.68 2.18
CA ILE A 120 -8.38 -15.86 1.87
C ILE A 120 -8.05 -17.35 1.95
N ASP A 121 -7.45 -17.88 0.90
CA ASP A 121 -6.97 -19.24 0.84
C ASP A 121 -5.85 -19.44 1.88
N LYS A 122 -5.84 -20.63 2.52
CA LYS A 122 -4.88 -20.91 3.59
C LYS A 122 -3.42 -20.81 3.09
N GLU A 123 -3.16 -21.28 1.88
CA GLU A 123 -1.86 -21.19 1.23
C GLU A 123 -1.41 -19.74 1.09
N VAL A 124 -2.31 -18.84 0.69
CA VAL A 124 -2.03 -17.41 0.55
C VAL A 124 -1.71 -16.77 1.90
N SER A 125 -2.52 -17.03 2.92
CA SER A 125 -2.26 -16.45 4.25
C SER A 125 -1.00 -17.01 4.91
N ASP A 126 -0.69 -18.30 4.71
CA ASP A 126 0.50 -18.94 5.29
C ASP A 126 1.80 -18.50 4.62
N ALA A 127 1.74 -18.03 3.35
CA ALA A 127 2.91 -17.55 2.62
C ALA A 127 3.48 -16.24 3.20
N TYR A 128 2.64 -15.40 3.82
CA TYR A 128 3.09 -14.13 4.39
C TYR A 128 3.59 -14.29 5.83
N PRO A 129 4.88 -13.99 6.10
CA PRO A 129 5.38 -13.91 7.47
C PRO A 129 4.62 -12.84 8.26
N MET A 130 3.98 -13.27 9.36
CA MET A 130 3.24 -12.37 10.24
C MET A 130 4.16 -11.72 11.25
N GLU A 131 3.98 -10.41 11.48
CA GLU A 131 4.68 -9.67 12.51
C GLU A 131 3.72 -8.79 13.31
N PRO A 132 4.11 -8.35 14.53
CA PRO A 132 3.26 -7.49 15.35
C PRO A 132 2.86 -6.20 14.62
N ALA A 133 1.63 -5.76 14.87
CA ALA A 133 1.16 -4.48 14.37
C ALA A 133 1.99 -3.31 14.94
N ILE A 134 2.17 -2.24 14.15
CA ILE A 134 2.79 -1.00 14.62
C ILE A 134 1.94 -0.41 15.76
N ASP A 135 2.60 0.13 16.78
CA ASP A 135 1.93 0.93 17.80
C ASP A 135 1.45 2.26 17.19
N MET A 136 0.15 2.33 16.90
CA MET A 136 -0.55 3.48 16.36
C MET A 136 -2.05 3.40 16.69
N GLU A 137 -2.73 4.53 16.71
CA GLU A 137 -4.19 4.56 16.80
C GLU A 137 -4.79 4.18 15.45
N TYR A 138 -5.44 3.00 15.38
CA TYR A 138 -6.03 2.50 14.13
C TYR A 138 -7.39 3.14 13.86
N ALA A 139 -7.48 3.91 12.79
CA ALA A 139 -8.72 4.54 12.35
C ALA A 139 -9.76 3.52 11.84
N PRO A 140 -11.06 3.81 11.99
CA PRO A 140 -12.11 3.01 11.39
C PRO A 140 -11.95 2.90 9.86
N ARG A 141 -12.14 1.71 9.29
CA ARG A 141 -12.06 1.48 7.84
C ARG A 141 -12.96 2.42 7.01
N LYS A 142 -14.12 2.77 7.53
CA LYS A 142 -15.06 3.65 6.85
C LYS A 142 -14.82 5.10 7.24
N VAL A 143 -14.46 5.92 6.27
CA VAL A 143 -14.46 7.37 6.42
C VAL A 143 -15.90 7.88 6.25
N LYS A 144 -16.41 8.57 7.26
CA LYS A 144 -17.75 9.18 7.21
C LYS A 144 -17.65 10.51 6.48
N LEU A 145 -18.52 10.72 5.50
CA LEU A 145 -18.72 12.05 4.91
C LEU A 145 -19.41 12.95 5.93
N LEU A 146 -18.90 14.16 6.07
CA LEU A 146 -19.43 15.19 6.98
C LEU A 146 -20.26 16.18 6.13
N GLY A 147 -21.50 15.82 5.82
CA GLY A 147 -22.42 16.65 5.03
C GLY A 147 -22.53 16.27 3.56
N ASP A 148 -23.14 17.13 2.78
CA ASP A 148 -23.34 16.95 1.35
C ASP A 148 -22.04 17.21 0.59
N ALA A 149 -21.80 16.41 -0.47
CA ALA A 149 -20.64 16.58 -1.33
C ALA A 149 -20.98 17.50 -2.53
N GLU A 150 -20.08 18.45 -2.80
CA GLU A 150 -20.14 19.31 -3.97
C GLU A 150 -19.09 18.90 -4.99
N THR A 151 -19.45 18.86 -6.27
CA THR A 151 -18.49 18.60 -7.35
C THR A 151 -17.66 19.85 -7.62
N ILE A 152 -16.39 19.83 -7.24
CA ILE A 152 -15.47 20.97 -7.42
C ILE A 152 -14.65 20.88 -8.72
N ASP A 153 -14.47 19.67 -9.28
CA ASP A 153 -13.72 19.46 -10.52
C ASP A 153 -14.12 18.12 -11.17
N THR A 154 -13.94 18.03 -12.48
CA THR A 154 -14.11 16.79 -13.26
C THR A 154 -12.92 16.62 -14.17
N ARG A 155 -12.23 15.45 -14.09
CA ARG A 155 -11.03 15.16 -14.88
C ARG A 155 -11.22 13.87 -15.69
N LYS A 156 -10.67 13.88 -16.90
CA LYS A 156 -10.57 12.67 -17.72
C LYS A 156 -9.33 11.87 -17.30
N VAL A 157 -9.52 10.59 -17.03
CA VAL A 157 -8.39 9.66 -16.82
C VAL A 157 -7.61 9.52 -18.11
N MET A 158 -6.31 9.76 -18.06
CA MET A 158 -5.39 9.63 -19.20
C MET A 158 -4.74 8.26 -19.20
N SER A 159 -4.35 7.76 -20.38
CA SER A 159 -3.77 6.42 -20.53
C SER A 159 -2.53 6.16 -19.67
N TYR A 160 -1.69 7.17 -19.43
CA TYR A 160 -0.51 7.06 -18.58
C TYR A 160 -0.81 6.97 -17.07
N GLN A 161 -2.07 7.17 -16.67
CA GLN A 161 -2.53 7.04 -15.29
C GLN A 161 -3.09 5.65 -14.99
N ILE A 162 -3.21 4.82 -16.01
CA ILE A 162 -3.70 3.44 -15.89
C ILE A 162 -2.52 2.53 -15.58
N ASP A 163 -2.63 1.77 -14.50
CA ASP A 163 -1.61 0.82 -14.06
C ASP A 163 -1.68 -0.53 -14.80
N SER A 164 -0.79 -1.46 -14.44
CA SER A 164 -0.77 -2.81 -15.01
C SER A 164 -2.03 -3.65 -14.73
N ASN A 165 -2.85 -3.24 -13.78
CA ASN A 165 -4.14 -3.88 -13.45
C ASN A 165 -5.31 -3.24 -14.24
N ASN A 166 -5.02 -2.30 -15.13
CA ASN A 166 -5.99 -1.55 -15.93
C ASN A 166 -6.95 -0.66 -15.12
N HIS A 167 -6.47 -0.10 -14.01
CA HIS A 167 -7.24 0.86 -13.20
C HIS A 167 -6.38 1.98 -12.62
#